data_4fd06cec44caad7f2a1ac241a2beba1a
#
_entry.id   4fd06cec44caad7f2a1ac241a2beba1a
#
_cell.length_a   1.000
_cell.length_b   1.000
_cell.length_c   1.000
_cell.angle_alpha   90.00
_cell.angle_beta   90.00
_cell.angle_gamma   90.00
#
_symmetry.space_group_name_H-M   'P 1'
#
loop_
_entity.id
_entity.type
_entity.pdbx_description
1 polymer ?
#
loop_
_entity_poly.entity_id
_entity_poly.type
_entity_poly.pdbx_seq_one_letter_code
_entity_poly.pdbx_strand_id
1 'polypeptide(L)'
;MHRTLGLINNPEDLLKGKDVVRFEYLHDQSYLYKPPLELTIICQNQSSGLHGFIMPHDQVPDEMVGETLEGIAAQLHAPVVNFTSPLPLSPIVIPKPWGEEIWYTAMEKRGVCTMANIPIPWILDTFPKTLSGQNYAPPILLKVLKPLADPVKGDLYFEAHAEKKEVYVVTEVDQDAWPDGKGKIRFGFDRVKRDHYESTKAFAAAYLKAVQDYWQVRSALDRGERIDNETEESLRREMESFTSLRDLEPGDVVQVPPLTPHSLQHGVTVVEFQTPHYERYILSFGQKVLTQDHWDTEDALSSISFATDTPLTGNLDDVIADFDEFSVKRLRLKPGESIDLPGQSYAIVMCISGELRIADTCVPESAAYFLPAESNKTIQSDTNSLLLLAVPN
;
A
#
# COMPACT_ATOMS: atom_id res chain seq x y z
N MET A 1 -39.75 5.64 0.24
CA MET A 1 -38.46 5.12 -0.23
C MET A 1 -38.51 5.02 -1.76
N HIS A 2 -37.59 5.66 -2.48
CA HIS A 2 -37.51 5.54 -3.94
C HIS A 2 -36.62 4.35 -4.28
N ARG A 3 -37.15 3.38 -5.03
CA ARG A 3 -36.39 2.24 -5.55
C ARG A 3 -36.07 2.54 -7.02
N THR A 4 -34.78 2.52 -7.37
CA THR A 4 -34.33 2.58 -8.76
C THR A 4 -33.66 1.26 -9.13
N LEU A 5 -34.17 0.59 -10.14
CA LEU A 5 -33.62 -0.65 -10.69
C LEU A 5 -32.86 -0.30 -11.97
N GLY A 6 -31.58 -0.66 -12.03
CA GLY A 6 -30.79 -0.56 -13.27
C GLY A 6 -29.33 -0.18 -13.02
N LEU A 7 -28.51 -0.34 -14.04
CA LEU A 7 -27.13 0.14 -14.07
C LEU A 7 -27.15 1.67 -13.99
N ILE A 8 -26.76 2.23 -12.87
CA ILE A 8 -26.69 3.66 -12.64
C ILE A 8 -25.24 4.09 -12.87
N ASN A 9 -25.03 4.90 -13.91
CA ASN A 9 -23.68 5.41 -14.23
C ASN A 9 -23.13 6.37 -13.15
N ASN A 10 -23.99 6.91 -12.28
CA ASN A 10 -23.60 7.87 -11.26
C ASN A 10 -24.61 7.84 -10.10
N PRO A 11 -24.46 6.92 -9.13
CA PRO A 11 -25.39 6.74 -8.02
C PRO A 11 -25.63 8.03 -7.22
N GLU A 12 -24.61 8.86 -7.06
CA GLU A 12 -24.68 10.11 -6.29
C GLU A 12 -25.67 11.14 -6.89
N ASP A 13 -25.99 11.05 -8.18
CA ASP A 13 -26.98 11.93 -8.81
C ASP A 13 -28.41 11.67 -8.30
N LEU A 14 -28.66 10.54 -7.65
CA LEU A 14 -29.93 10.20 -7.01
C LEU A 14 -30.10 10.87 -5.64
N LEU A 15 -29.02 11.38 -5.05
CA LEU A 15 -29.00 11.89 -3.67
C LEU A 15 -29.40 13.37 -3.54
N LYS A 16 -30.35 13.82 -4.37
CA LYS A 16 -30.76 15.26 -4.43
C LYS A 16 -31.69 15.73 -3.30
N GLY A 17 -32.04 14.87 -2.37
CA GLY A 17 -32.99 15.16 -1.31
C GLY A 17 -32.54 14.64 0.07
N LYS A 18 -33.42 14.83 1.07
CA LYS A 18 -33.24 14.31 2.43
C LYS A 18 -33.95 12.96 2.65
N ASP A 19 -34.51 12.38 1.62
CA ASP A 19 -35.23 11.10 1.71
C ASP A 19 -34.24 9.95 1.77
N VAL A 20 -34.65 8.84 2.38
CA VAL A 20 -33.93 7.58 2.30
C VAL A 20 -34.07 7.01 0.89
N VAL A 21 -32.94 6.76 0.24
CA VAL A 21 -32.86 6.23 -1.11
C VAL A 21 -32.33 4.80 -1.04
N ARG A 22 -32.99 3.88 -1.77
CA ARG A 22 -32.50 2.53 -2.05
C ARG A 22 -32.23 2.41 -3.55
N PHE A 23 -31.07 1.88 -3.90
CA PHE A 23 -30.76 1.49 -5.29
C PHE A 23 -29.91 0.23 -5.31
N GLU A 24 -29.98 -0.48 -6.43
CA GLU A 24 -29.16 -1.64 -6.73
C GLU A 24 -28.03 -1.25 -7.70
N TYR A 25 -26.84 -1.78 -7.47
CA TYR A 25 -25.65 -1.53 -8.28
C TYR A 25 -24.94 -2.84 -8.61
N LEU A 26 -24.56 -3.02 -9.87
CA LEU A 26 -23.78 -4.18 -10.31
C LEU A 26 -22.30 -3.86 -10.25
N HIS A 27 -21.64 -4.36 -9.18
CA HIS A 27 -20.22 -4.17 -8.90
C HIS A 27 -19.37 -5.13 -9.74
N ASP A 28 -18.40 -4.61 -10.49
CA ASP A 28 -17.43 -5.41 -11.22
C ASP A 28 -16.39 -6.00 -10.26
N GLN A 29 -16.24 -7.34 -10.27
CA GLN A 29 -15.26 -8.09 -9.49
C GLN A 29 -14.13 -8.68 -10.35
N SER A 30 -13.86 -8.11 -11.52
CA SER A 30 -12.80 -8.58 -12.43
C SER A 30 -11.42 -8.63 -11.73
N TYR A 31 -11.15 -7.70 -10.81
CA TYR A 31 -9.94 -7.68 -9.97
C TYR A 31 -9.81 -8.90 -9.03
N LEU A 32 -10.90 -9.63 -8.79
CA LEU A 32 -10.92 -10.90 -8.03
C LEU A 32 -11.06 -12.13 -8.95
N TYR A 33 -11.14 -11.95 -10.27
CA TYR A 33 -11.50 -13.01 -11.23
C TYR A 33 -12.86 -13.66 -10.91
N LYS A 34 -13.81 -12.87 -10.40
CA LYS A 34 -15.17 -13.32 -10.04
C LYS A 34 -16.20 -12.64 -10.93
N PRO A 35 -17.40 -13.27 -11.06
CA PRO A 35 -18.51 -12.61 -11.74
C PRO A 35 -18.93 -11.34 -10.99
N PRO A 36 -19.57 -10.37 -11.68
CA PRO A 36 -20.11 -9.18 -11.03
C PRO A 36 -21.02 -9.53 -9.86
N LEU A 37 -21.00 -8.68 -8.82
CA LEU A 37 -21.78 -8.81 -7.60
C LEU A 37 -22.87 -7.72 -7.58
N GLU A 38 -24.11 -8.12 -7.36
CA GLU A 38 -25.20 -7.20 -7.15
C GLU A 38 -25.18 -6.69 -5.70
N LEU A 39 -25.09 -5.37 -5.54
CA LEU A 39 -25.08 -4.67 -4.27
C LEU A 39 -26.36 -3.88 -4.09
N THR A 40 -26.88 -3.84 -2.87
CA THR A 40 -27.94 -2.90 -2.45
C THR A 40 -27.33 -1.82 -1.59
N ILE A 41 -27.57 -0.58 -1.95
CA ILE A 41 -27.17 0.62 -1.26
C ILE A 41 -28.40 1.29 -0.68
N ILE A 42 -28.36 1.61 0.61
CA ILE A 42 -29.41 2.37 1.29
C ILE A 42 -28.72 3.54 1.97
N CYS A 43 -29.10 4.76 1.59
CA CYS A 43 -28.44 5.95 2.05
C CYS A 43 -29.35 7.16 2.12
N GLN A 44 -28.90 8.21 2.81
CA GLN A 44 -29.63 9.44 3.06
C GLN A 44 -28.66 10.60 3.23
N ASN A 45 -28.92 11.74 2.59
CA ASN A 45 -28.25 12.99 2.92
C ASN A 45 -28.83 13.58 4.20
N GLN A 46 -28.02 13.63 5.23
CA GLN A 46 -28.32 14.27 6.50
C GLN A 46 -27.54 15.59 6.64
N SER A 47 -27.83 16.39 7.67
CA SER A 47 -27.10 17.64 7.93
C SER A 47 -25.62 17.44 8.25
N SER A 48 -25.25 16.25 8.71
CA SER A 48 -23.89 15.83 9.05
C SER A 48 -23.14 15.12 7.91
N GLY A 49 -23.78 14.96 6.74
CA GLY A 49 -23.17 14.34 5.57
C GLY A 49 -24.00 13.21 4.96
N LEU A 50 -23.36 12.40 4.11
CA LEU A 50 -23.97 11.26 3.44
C LEU A 50 -23.86 10.02 4.33
N HIS A 51 -25.02 9.56 4.83
CA HIS A 51 -25.12 8.39 5.70
C HIS A 51 -25.70 7.20 4.94
N GLY A 52 -25.27 5.99 5.24
CA GLY A 52 -25.81 4.79 4.61
C GLY A 52 -25.03 3.53 4.89
N PHE A 53 -25.38 2.48 4.16
CA PHE A 53 -24.67 1.20 4.18
C PHE A 53 -24.78 0.51 2.81
N ILE A 54 -23.90 -0.43 2.56
CA ILE A 54 -23.78 -1.20 1.32
C ILE A 54 -23.75 -2.68 1.70
N MET A 55 -24.56 -3.49 1.05
CA MET A 55 -24.67 -4.93 1.32
C MET A 55 -24.83 -5.73 0.01
N PRO A 56 -24.47 -7.01 -0.02
CA PRO A 56 -24.90 -7.92 -1.09
C PRO A 56 -26.43 -7.94 -1.22
N HIS A 57 -26.91 -7.88 -2.47
CA HIS A 57 -28.35 -7.76 -2.73
C HIS A 57 -29.17 -8.95 -2.17
N ASP A 58 -28.64 -10.15 -2.22
CA ASP A 58 -29.26 -11.38 -1.70
C ASP A 58 -29.45 -11.39 -0.17
N GLN A 59 -28.81 -10.48 0.55
CA GLN A 59 -28.97 -10.29 1.99
C GLN A 59 -30.04 -9.24 2.37
N VAL A 60 -30.65 -8.58 1.36
CA VAL A 60 -31.62 -7.51 1.58
C VAL A 60 -33.00 -7.92 1.10
N PRO A 61 -34.00 -8.02 1.97
CA PRO A 61 -35.37 -8.35 1.56
C PRO A 61 -35.95 -7.36 0.55
N ASP A 62 -36.79 -7.85 -0.36
CA ASP A 62 -37.48 -7.01 -1.34
C ASP A 62 -38.39 -5.99 -0.69
N GLU A 63 -39.12 -6.41 0.33
CA GLU A 63 -40.00 -5.54 1.14
C GLU A 63 -39.32 -5.26 2.48
N MET A 64 -39.10 -3.97 2.74
CA MET A 64 -38.60 -3.50 4.03
C MET A 64 -39.58 -2.55 4.67
N VAL A 65 -39.83 -2.76 5.93
CA VAL A 65 -40.71 -1.90 6.74
C VAL A 65 -39.83 -0.95 7.55
N GLY A 66 -39.77 0.30 7.14
CA GLY A 66 -39.05 1.34 7.86
C GLY A 66 -39.12 2.67 7.11
N GLU A 67 -39.27 3.77 7.84
CA GLU A 67 -39.30 5.12 7.28
C GLU A 67 -37.97 5.85 7.46
N THR A 68 -37.10 5.38 8.38
CA THR A 68 -35.81 5.98 8.68
C THR A 68 -34.64 5.07 8.32
N LEU A 69 -33.51 5.66 7.99
CA LEU A 69 -32.28 4.93 7.68
C LEU A 69 -31.86 4.01 8.83
N GLU A 70 -31.91 4.52 10.07
CA GLU A 70 -31.53 3.79 11.28
C GLU A 70 -32.47 2.61 11.55
N GLY A 71 -33.78 2.78 11.30
CA GLY A 71 -34.79 1.72 11.45
C GLY A 71 -34.55 0.58 10.45
N ILE A 72 -34.22 0.91 9.21
CA ILE A 72 -33.90 -0.08 8.17
C ILE A 72 -32.56 -0.79 8.51
N ALA A 73 -31.55 -0.03 8.89
CA ALA A 73 -30.24 -0.56 9.26
C ALA A 73 -30.33 -1.54 10.44
N ALA A 74 -31.15 -1.21 11.46
CA ALA A 74 -31.37 -2.08 12.60
C ALA A 74 -32.01 -3.43 12.21
N GLN A 75 -32.97 -3.45 11.29
CA GLN A 75 -33.59 -4.68 10.80
C GLN A 75 -32.59 -5.58 10.05
N LEU A 76 -31.65 -4.96 9.34
CA LEU A 76 -30.63 -5.67 8.55
C LEU A 76 -29.34 -5.94 9.34
N HIS A 77 -29.27 -5.52 10.59
CA HIS A 77 -28.05 -5.55 11.40
C HIS A 77 -26.85 -4.88 10.71
N ALA A 78 -27.11 -3.86 9.88
CA ALA A 78 -26.11 -3.13 9.14
C ALA A 78 -25.63 -1.89 9.91
N PRO A 79 -24.32 -1.63 10.01
CA PRO A 79 -23.83 -0.38 10.57
C PRO A 79 -24.08 0.77 9.61
N VAL A 80 -24.66 1.87 10.10
CA VAL A 80 -24.76 3.11 9.32
C VAL A 80 -23.41 3.82 9.35
N VAL A 81 -22.87 4.13 8.18
CA VAL A 81 -21.60 4.83 7.99
C VAL A 81 -21.85 6.22 7.46
N ASN A 82 -21.15 7.21 7.99
CA ASN A 82 -21.09 8.55 7.40
C ASN A 82 -19.93 8.59 6.38
N PHE A 83 -20.26 8.55 5.10
CA PHE A 83 -19.28 8.54 4.00
C PHE A 83 -18.57 9.87 3.77
N THR A 84 -18.95 10.93 4.49
CA THR A 84 -18.26 12.23 4.49
C THR A 84 -17.44 12.49 5.76
N SER A 85 -17.31 11.50 6.64
CA SER A 85 -16.44 11.54 7.82
C SER A 85 -15.15 10.75 7.56
N PRO A 86 -14.12 10.90 8.42
CA PRO A 86 -12.94 10.05 8.37
C PRO A 86 -13.33 8.57 8.50
N LEU A 87 -12.91 7.73 7.55
CA LEU A 87 -13.24 6.32 7.47
C LEU A 87 -12.05 5.47 7.95
N PRO A 88 -12.18 4.69 9.03
CA PRO A 88 -11.11 3.82 9.49
C PRO A 88 -10.79 2.75 8.44
N LEU A 89 -9.51 2.57 8.16
CA LEU A 89 -9.01 1.53 7.28
C LEU A 89 -8.72 0.27 8.10
N SER A 90 -9.31 -0.85 7.70
CA SER A 90 -9.03 -2.15 8.31
C SER A 90 -8.09 -2.93 7.39
N PRO A 91 -6.85 -3.18 7.85
CA PRO A 91 -5.85 -3.84 7.02
C PRO A 91 -6.07 -5.34 6.91
N ILE A 92 -5.42 -5.92 5.92
CA ILE A 92 -5.23 -7.37 5.78
C ILE A 92 -3.75 -7.71 5.88
N VAL A 93 -3.44 -8.88 6.43
CA VAL A 93 -2.07 -9.39 6.54
C VAL A 93 -1.82 -10.38 5.41
N ILE A 94 -0.79 -10.13 4.62
CA ILE A 94 -0.33 -10.99 3.53
C ILE A 94 1.00 -11.64 3.93
N PRO A 95 1.01 -12.95 4.25
CA PRO A 95 2.24 -13.66 4.54
C PRO A 95 3.17 -13.67 3.32
N LYS A 96 4.46 -13.49 3.59
CA LYS A 96 5.53 -13.55 2.60
C LYS A 96 6.63 -14.52 3.06
N PRO A 97 7.43 -15.08 2.14
CA PRO A 97 8.57 -15.91 2.56
C PRO A 97 9.53 -15.18 3.52
N TRP A 98 9.66 -13.88 3.35
CA TRP A 98 10.55 -13.00 4.12
C TRP A 98 9.91 -12.33 5.35
N GLY A 99 8.61 -12.55 5.62
CA GLY A 99 7.90 -11.92 6.73
C GLY A 99 6.43 -11.70 6.40
N GLU A 100 5.98 -10.46 6.49
CA GLU A 100 4.59 -10.11 6.18
C GLU A 100 4.47 -8.70 5.61
N GLU A 101 3.42 -8.49 4.81
CA GLU A 101 2.94 -7.18 4.42
C GLU A 101 1.58 -6.93 5.07
N ILE A 102 1.38 -5.77 5.67
CA ILE A 102 0.10 -5.33 6.22
C ILE A 102 -0.46 -4.29 5.27
N TRP A 103 -1.53 -4.62 4.55
CA TRP A 103 -2.11 -3.78 3.51
C TRP A 103 -3.33 -3.05 4.02
N TYR A 104 -3.41 -1.74 3.83
CA TYR A 104 -4.51 -0.89 4.30
C TYR A 104 -5.49 -0.48 3.20
N THR A 105 -5.05 -0.42 1.93
CA THR A 105 -5.88 0.07 0.81
C THR A 105 -5.87 -0.85 -0.41
N ALA A 106 -5.53 -2.12 -0.24
CA ALA A 106 -5.46 -3.07 -1.33
C ALA A 106 -6.84 -3.53 -1.84
N MET A 107 -6.91 -3.74 -3.16
CA MET A 107 -8.11 -4.21 -3.87
C MET A 107 -7.69 -5.18 -4.97
N GLU A 108 -7.30 -6.42 -4.60
CA GLU A 108 -6.86 -7.41 -5.58
C GLU A 108 -7.06 -8.84 -5.05
N LYS A 109 -6.78 -9.86 -5.86
CA LYS A 109 -7.09 -11.28 -5.58
C LYS A 109 -6.52 -11.82 -4.27
N ARG A 110 -5.39 -11.30 -3.78
CA ARG A 110 -4.76 -11.73 -2.51
C ARG A 110 -5.50 -11.17 -1.31
N GLY A 111 -6.25 -10.08 -1.48
CA GLY A 111 -7.10 -9.53 -0.45
C GLY A 111 -7.68 -8.16 -0.79
N VAL A 112 -8.81 -7.88 -0.15
CA VAL A 112 -9.52 -6.61 -0.26
C VAL A 112 -9.62 -6.00 1.12
N CYS A 113 -9.07 -4.80 1.28
CA CYS A 113 -9.18 -4.03 2.51
C CYS A 113 -10.57 -3.40 2.64
N THR A 114 -10.92 -2.98 3.85
CA THR A 114 -12.20 -2.32 4.12
C THR A 114 -12.02 -0.91 4.66
N MET A 115 -12.98 -0.04 4.38
CA MET A 115 -13.19 1.25 5.03
C MET A 115 -14.47 1.18 5.84
N ALA A 116 -14.41 1.48 7.14
CA ALA A 116 -15.55 1.34 8.05
C ALA A 116 -16.26 -0.03 7.93
N ASN A 117 -15.49 -1.12 7.77
CA ASN A 117 -15.94 -2.49 7.57
C ASN A 117 -16.66 -2.79 6.24
N ILE A 118 -16.66 -1.86 5.28
CA ILE A 118 -17.19 -2.07 3.93
C ILE A 118 -16.00 -2.23 2.97
N PRO A 119 -16.01 -3.22 2.05
CA PRO A 119 -14.96 -3.36 1.05
C PRO A 119 -14.69 -2.06 0.28
N ILE A 120 -13.43 -1.65 0.21
CA ILE A 120 -13.03 -0.39 -0.43
C ILE A 120 -13.59 -0.23 -1.83
N PRO A 121 -13.51 -1.24 -2.74
CA PRO A 121 -14.05 -1.08 -4.09
C PRO A 121 -15.56 -0.86 -4.12
N TRP A 122 -16.32 -1.41 -3.18
CA TRP A 122 -17.78 -1.17 -3.13
C TRP A 122 -18.10 0.30 -2.87
N ILE A 123 -17.39 0.92 -1.91
CA ILE A 123 -17.63 2.34 -1.56
C ILE A 123 -17.17 3.25 -2.69
N LEU A 124 -15.98 2.99 -3.27
CA LEU A 124 -15.42 3.81 -4.34
C LEU A 124 -16.27 3.77 -5.63
N ASP A 125 -16.84 2.61 -5.98
CA ASP A 125 -17.72 2.47 -7.11
C ASP A 125 -19.07 3.19 -6.90
N THR A 126 -19.55 3.16 -5.65
CA THR A 126 -20.86 3.71 -5.31
C THR A 126 -20.83 5.22 -5.15
N PHE A 127 -19.80 5.75 -4.49
CA PHE A 127 -19.68 7.17 -4.12
C PHE A 127 -18.34 7.79 -4.57
N PRO A 128 -17.97 7.69 -5.86
CA PRO A 128 -16.65 8.10 -6.32
C PRO A 128 -16.37 9.59 -6.11
N LYS A 129 -17.35 10.47 -6.30
CA LYS A 129 -17.18 11.92 -6.14
C LYS A 129 -17.07 12.31 -4.67
N THR A 130 -17.96 11.81 -3.83
CA THR A 130 -17.95 12.06 -2.37
C THR A 130 -16.63 11.63 -1.74
N LEU A 131 -16.10 10.47 -2.18
CA LEU A 131 -14.88 9.92 -1.60
C LEU A 131 -13.62 10.50 -2.22
N SER A 132 -13.50 10.48 -3.55
CA SER A 132 -12.26 10.87 -4.23
C SER A 132 -12.27 12.29 -4.82
N GLY A 133 -13.44 12.94 -4.89
CA GLY A 133 -13.61 14.24 -5.56
C GLY A 133 -13.64 14.12 -7.09
N GLN A 134 -13.51 12.92 -7.63
CA GLN A 134 -13.42 12.63 -9.07
C GLN A 134 -14.24 11.38 -9.41
N ASN A 135 -14.19 10.95 -10.66
CA ASN A 135 -14.66 9.63 -11.04
C ASN A 135 -13.81 8.56 -10.36
N TYR A 136 -14.30 7.31 -10.36
CA TYR A 136 -13.59 6.18 -9.78
C TYR A 136 -12.10 6.16 -10.18
N ALA A 137 -11.24 6.06 -9.17
CA ALA A 137 -9.83 5.78 -9.31
C ALA A 137 -9.37 4.89 -8.14
N PRO A 138 -8.49 3.90 -8.37
CA PRO A 138 -7.89 3.15 -7.29
C PRO A 138 -7.13 4.10 -6.35
N PRO A 139 -7.24 3.93 -5.04
CA PRO A 139 -6.53 4.79 -4.09
C PRO A 139 -5.03 4.50 -4.09
N ILE A 140 -4.25 5.45 -3.61
CA ILE A 140 -2.85 5.25 -3.24
C ILE A 140 -2.78 4.00 -2.36
N LEU A 141 -1.85 3.08 -2.65
CA LEU A 141 -1.65 1.93 -1.79
C LEU A 141 -0.82 2.31 -0.57
N LEU A 142 -1.35 1.96 0.60
CA LEU A 142 -0.67 2.07 1.88
C LEU A 142 -0.42 0.67 2.42
N LYS A 143 0.84 0.39 2.75
CA LYS A 143 1.30 -0.87 3.33
C LYS A 143 2.28 -0.64 4.47
N VAL A 144 2.42 -1.64 5.32
CA VAL A 144 3.57 -1.79 6.22
C VAL A 144 4.29 -3.07 5.80
N LEU A 145 5.58 -2.96 5.52
CA LEU A 145 6.45 -4.11 5.24
C LEU A 145 7.16 -4.47 6.54
N LYS A 146 7.04 -5.73 6.95
CA LYS A 146 7.60 -6.22 8.21
C LYS A 146 8.44 -7.48 7.99
N PRO A 147 9.71 -7.31 7.61
CA PRO A 147 10.65 -8.40 7.43
C PRO A 147 10.95 -9.14 8.73
N LEU A 148 11.25 -10.45 8.63
CA LEU A 148 11.83 -11.19 9.75
C LEU A 148 13.20 -10.62 10.12
N ALA A 149 13.62 -10.81 11.35
CA ALA A 149 14.94 -10.41 11.84
C ALA A 149 16.09 -11.33 11.35
N ASP A 150 15.76 -12.55 10.91
CA ASP A 150 16.74 -13.54 10.45
C ASP A 150 17.41 -13.11 9.13
N PRO A 151 18.75 -13.03 9.07
CA PRO A 151 19.45 -12.77 7.81
C PRO A 151 19.07 -13.76 6.72
N VAL A 152 19.04 -13.32 5.48
CA VAL A 152 18.60 -14.04 4.28
C VAL A 152 17.11 -14.38 4.29
N LYS A 153 16.57 -14.87 5.40
CA LYS A 153 15.14 -15.18 5.49
C LYS A 153 14.26 -13.92 5.52
N GLY A 154 14.73 -12.87 6.18
CA GLY A 154 14.03 -11.60 6.24
C GLY A 154 14.35 -10.65 5.09
N ASP A 155 15.33 -10.97 4.23
CA ASP A 155 15.65 -10.13 3.09
C ASP A 155 14.55 -10.23 2.03
N LEU A 156 14.07 -9.08 1.53
CA LEU A 156 13.06 -9.03 0.48
C LEU A 156 13.67 -9.44 -0.88
N TYR A 157 12.81 -9.62 -1.86
CA TYR A 157 13.25 -9.78 -3.25
C TYR A 157 14.15 -8.61 -3.66
N PHE A 158 15.23 -8.88 -4.40
CA PHE A 158 15.84 -7.83 -5.19
C PHE A 158 15.02 -7.68 -6.46
N GLU A 159 14.20 -6.64 -6.50
CA GLU A 159 13.16 -6.43 -7.50
C GLU A 159 13.18 -5.02 -8.08
N ALA A 160 12.55 -4.85 -9.22
CA ALA A 160 12.32 -3.56 -9.86
C ALA A 160 10.90 -3.51 -10.42
N HIS A 161 10.38 -2.30 -10.62
CA HIS A 161 9.02 -2.06 -11.12
C HIS A 161 9.07 -1.22 -12.39
N ALA A 162 8.25 -1.58 -13.40
CA ALA A 162 8.21 -0.83 -14.66
C ALA A 162 7.54 0.54 -14.52
N GLU A 163 6.45 0.60 -13.77
CA GLU A 163 5.60 1.80 -13.65
C GLU A 163 5.37 2.23 -12.20
N LYS A 164 5.45 1.28 -11.26
CA LYS A 164 5.19 1.54 -9.85
C LYS A 164 6.21 2.52 -9.27
N LYS A 165 5.71 3.59 -8.64
CA LYS A 165 6.47 4.55 -7.84
C LYS A 165 6.18 4.29 -6.37
N GLU A 166 7.22 4.30 -5.54
CA GLU A 166 7.12 3.98 -4.12
C GLU A 166 7.90 4.97 -3.28
N VAL A 167 7.43 5.17 -2.06
CA VAL A 167 8.19 5.82 -1.00
C VAL A 167 8.09 4.99 0.27
N TYR A 168 9.24 4.66 0.86
CA TYR A 168 9.36 4.02 2.16
C TYR A 168 9.70 5.03 3.24
N VAL A 169 9.10 4.86 4.40
CA VAL A 169 9.50 5.55 5.64
C VAL A 169 9.89 4.48 6.63
N VAL A 170 11.16 4.46 7.04
CA VAL A 170 11.65 3.52 8.05
C VAL A 170 11.04 3.88 9.40
N THR A 171 10.29 2.97 9.98
CA THR A 171 9.66 3.15 11.29
C THR A 171 10.39 2.43 12.41
N GLU A 172 11.04 1.30 12.09
CA GLU A 172 11.73 0.49 13.09
C GLU A 172 12.91 -0.24 12.45
N VAL A 173 13.98 -0.40 13.24
CA VAL A 173 15.13 -1.26 12.94
C VAL A 173 15.31 -2.19 14.12
N ASP A 174 15.20 -3.49 13.88
CA ASP A 174 15.33 -4.53 14.88
C ASP A 174 16.78 -4.58 15.40
N GLN A 175 16.97 -4.35 16.71
CA GLN A 175 18.31 -4.29 17.32
C GLN A 175 18.96 -5.66 17.52
N ASP A 176 18.19 -6.75 17.50
CA ASP A 176 18.75 -8.10 17.53
C ASP A 176 19.34 -8.45 16.16
N ALA A 177 18.72 -7.96 15.07
CA ALA A 177 19.26 -8.09 13.71
C ALA A 177 20.40 -7.10 13.43
N TRP A 178 20.26 -5.86 13.90
CA TRP A 178 21.18 -4.75 13.67
C TRP A 178 21.57 -4.06 14.98
N PRO A 179 22.57 -4.59 15.72
CA PRO A 179 22.94 -4.08 17.05
C PRO A 179 23.45 -2.63 17.06
N ASP A 180 23.90 -2.13 15.92
CA ASP A 180 24.32 -0.72 15.75
C ASP A 180 23.16 0.22 15.47
N GLY A 181 21.92 -0.32 15.36
CA GLY A 181 20.71 0.42 15.04
C GLY A 181 20.59 0.84 13.57
N LYS A 182 21.47 0.30 12.70
CA LYS A 182 21.52 0.62 11.26
C LYS A 182 21.08 -0.58 10.43
N GLY A 183 19.81 -0.60 10.08
CA GLY A 183 19.27 -1.51 9.09
C GLY A 183 19.85 -1.27 7.70
N LYS A 184 19.49 -2.10 6.73
CA LYS A 184 20.05 -2.01 5.38
C LYS A 184 18.97 -2.10 4.31
N ILE A 185 19.32 -1.53 3.15
CA ILE A 185 18.61 -1.73 1.88
C ILE A 185 19.64 -1.95 0.76
N ARG A 186 19.38 -2.90 -0.13
CA ARG A 186 20.07 -2.93 -1.44
C ARG A 186 19.34 -1.96 -2.36
N PHE A 187 20.09 -1.01 -2.93
CA PHE A 187 19.49 0.06 -3.72
C PHE A 187 20.36 0.40 -4.93
N GLY A 188 19.96 -0.07 -6.10
CA GLY A 188 20.75 0.00 -7.32
C GLY A 188 21.98 -0.92 -7.29
N PHE A 189 22.96 -0.61 -8.12
CA PHE A 189 24.17 -1.40 -8.31
C PHE A 189 25.38 -0.79 -7.61
N ASP A 190 26.35 -1.65 -7.24
CA ASP A 190 27.59 -1.22 -6.61
C ASP A 190 28.50 -0.49 -7.60
N ARG A 191 28.90 0.73 -7.25
CA ARG A 191 29.73 1.58 -8.10
C ARG A 191 31.13 1.01 -8.28
N VAL A 192 31.75 0.56 -7.20
CA VAL A 192 33.14 0.06 -7.26
C VAL A 192 33.20 -1.18 -8.14
N LYS A 193 32.27 -2.11 -7.95
CA LYS A 193 32.19 -3.30 -8.81
C LYS A 193 31.88 -2.93 -10.25
N ARG A 194 30.96 -1.97 -10.47
CA ARG A 194 30.58 -1.49 -11.81
C ARG A 194 31.79 -0.91 -12.57
N ASP A 195 32.64 -0.15 -11.90
CA ASP A 195 33.81 0.52 -12.51
C ASP A 195 34.93 -0.45 -12.91
N HIS A 196 34.88 -1.72 -12.49
CA HIS A 196 35.79 -2.77 -12.96
C HIS A 196 35.45 -3.33 -14.36
N TYR A 197 34.28 -2.95 -14.92
CA TYR A 197 33.84 -3.44 -16.23
C TYR A 197 33.93 -2.33 -17.28
N GLU A 198 34.34 -2.74 -18.50
CA GLU A 198 34.54 -1.82 -19.62
C GLU A 198 33.26 -1.06 -20.03
N SER A 199 32.09 -1.63 -19.78
CA SER A 199 30.81 -1.08 -20.17
C SER A 199 29.66 -1.56 -19.26
N THR A 200 28.53 -0.84 -19.29
CA THR A 200 27.30 -1.30 -18.64
C THR A 200 26.86 -2.66 -19.16
N LYS A 201 27.04 -2.93 -20.45
CA LYS A 201 26.71 -4.23 -21.08
C LYS A 201 27.57 -5.37 -20.51
N ALA A 202 28.87 -5.14 -20.33
CA ALA A 202 29.78 -6.13 -19.76
C ALA A 202 29.43 -6.40 -18.27
N PHE A 203 29.13 -5.36 -17.52
CA PHE A 203 28.66 -5.46 -16.13
C PHE A 203 27.34 -6.24 -16.04
N ALA A 204 26.34 -5.89 -16.87
CA ALA A 204 25.05 -6.56 -16.90
C ALA A 204 25.19 -8.05 -17.24
N ALA A 205 26.05 -8.39 -18.20
CA ALA A 205 26.30 -9.79 -18.54
C ALA A 205 26.98 -10.56 -17.40
N ALA A 206 27.91 -9.94 -16.67
CA ALA A 206 28.55 -10.55 -15.51
C ALA A 206 27.55 -10.72 -14.33
N TYR A 207 26.70 -9.73 -14.10
CA TYR A 207 25.63 -9.83 -13.11
C TYR A 207 24.67 -10.96 -13.47
N LEU A 208 24.18 -11.02 -14.72
CA LEU A 208 23.29 -12.10 -15.16
C LEU A 208 23.93 -13.48 -14.93
N LYS A 209 25.22 -13.62 -15.24
CA LYS A 209 25.92 -14.88 -14.98
C LYS A 209 25.95 -15.24 -13.50
N ALA A 210 26.27 -14.30 -12.62
CA ALA A 210 26.27 -14.51 -11.17
C ALA A 210 24.87 -14.91 -10.65
N VAL A 211 23.82 -14.27 -11.16
CA VAL A 211 22.43 -14.62 -10.85
C VAL A 211 22.11 -16.03 -11.35
N GLN A 212 22.48 -16.39 -12.58
CA GLN A 212 22.23 -17.73 -13.13
C GLN A 212 22.99 -18.83 -12.37
N ASP A 213 24.23 -18.58 -11.97
CA ASP A 213 25.02 -19.52 -11.17
C ASP A 213 24.36 -19.76 -9.80
N TYR A 214 23.90 -18.70 -9.13
CA TYR A 214 23.18 -18.84 -7.88
C TYR A 214 21.79 -19.47 -8.06
N TRP A 215 21.06 -19.13 -9.13
CA TRP A 215 19.76 -19.72 -9.44
C TRP A 215 19.81 -21.25 -9.53
N GLN A 216 20.87 -21.82 -10.10
CA GLN A 216 21.03 -23.28 -10.18
C GLN A 216 21.08 -23.92 -8.79
N VAL A 217 21.83 -23.32 -7.87
CA VAL A 217 21.93 -23.78 -6.47
C VAL A 217 20.61 -23.58 -5.74
N ARG A 218 20.00 -22.41 -5.86
CA ARG A 218 18.71 -22.11 -5.22
C ARG A 218 17.61 -23.06 -5.68
N SER A 219 17.52 -23.29 -6.99
CA SER A 219 16.56 -24.23 -7.57
C SER A 219 16.77 -25.68 -7.11
N ALA A 220 18.03 -26.11 -6.94
CA ALA A 220 18.34 -27.43 -6.40
C ALA A 220 17.90 -27.55 -4.93
N LEU A 221 18.18 -26.54 -4.11
CA LEU A 221 17.70 -26.47 -2.72
C LEU A 221 16.18 -26.49 -2.63
N ASP A 222 15.49 -25.77 -3.53
CA ASP A 222 14.01 -25.72 -3.57
C ASP A 222 13.39 -27.08 -3.94
N ARG A 223 14.14 -27.93 -4.68
CA ARG A 223 13.78 -29.34 -4.94
C ARG A 223 14.16 -30.29 -3.81
N GLY A 224 14.79 -29.82 -2.74
CA GLY A 224 15.23 -30.62 -1.60
C GLY A 224 16.57 -31.33 -1.81
N GLU A 225 17.36 -30.93 -2.81
CA GLU A 225 18.71 -31.45 -3.02
C GLU A 225 19.65 -30.93 -1.93
N ARG A 226 20.69 -31.70 -1.63
CA ARG A 226 21.71 -31.30 -0.66
C ARG A 226 22.83 -30.54 -1.36
N ILE A 227 22.97 -29.29 -0.99
CA ILE A 227 24.10 -28.43 -1.38
C ILE A 227 24.85 -28.07 -0.11
N ASP A 228 26.16 -28.02 -0.16
CA ASP A 228 26.93 -27.54 1.00
C ASP A 228 26.73 -26.03 1.18
N ASN A 229 26.73 -25.62 2.45
CA ASN A 229 26.46 -24.22 2.81
C ASN A 229 27.50 -23.25 2.26
N GLU A 230 28.78 -23.68 2.17
CA GLU A 230 29.86 -22.81 1.70
C GLU A 230 29.67 -22.46 0.20
N THR A 231 29.25 -23.44 -0.61
CA THR A 231 28.92 -23.23 -2.03
C THR A 231 27.73 -22.26 -2.18
N GLU A 232 26.64 -22.49 -1.44
CA GLU A 232 25.47 -21.60 -1.47
C GLU A 232 25.83 -20.17 -1.08
N GLU A 233 26.48 -19.99 0.07
CA GLU A 233 26.88 -18.67 0.56
C GLU A 233 27.87 -17.95 -0.34
N SER A 234 28.79 -18.67 -0.96
CA SER A 234 29.79 -18.09 -1.88
C SER A 234 29.12 -17.53 -3.13
N LEU A 235 28.23 -18.30 -3.76
CA LEU A 235 27.53 -17.88 -4.96
C LEU A 235 26.50 -16.76 -4.66
N ARG A 236 25.84 -16.83 -3.53
CA ARG A 236 24.94 -15.75 -3.07
C ARG A 236 25.71 -14.46 -2.84
N ARG A 237 26.83 -14.49 -2.13
CA ARG A 237 27.69 -13.33 -1.90
C ARG A 237 28.23 -12.74 -3.19
N GLU A 238 28.62 -13.59 -4.17
CA GLU A 238 29.06 -13.10 -5.48
C GLU A 238 27.94 -12.36 -6.20
N MET A 239 26.74 -12.93 -6.28
CA MET A 239 25.56 -12.29 -6.86
C MET A 239 25.22 -10.95 -6.17
N GLU A 240 25.17 -10.97 -4.85
CA GLU A 240 24.85 -9.81 -4.03
C GLU A 240 25.90 -8.69 -4.10
N SER A 241 27.17 -9.03 -4.38
CA SER A 241 28.26 -8.07 -4.51
C SER A 241 28.10 -7.09 -5.67
N PHE A 242 27.22 -7.38 -6.62
CA PHE A 242 26.88 -6.45 -7.70
C PHE A 242 25.94 -5.33 -7.25
N THR A 243 25.28 -5.46 -6.10
CA THR A 243 24.27 -4.55 -5.59
C THR A 243 24.82 -3.60 -4.55
N SER A 244 24.31 -2.35 -4.51
CA SER A 244 24.72 -1.35 -3.53
C SER A 244 23.98 -1.55 -2.22
N LEU A 245 24.66 -1.90 -1.15
CA LEU A 245 24.08 -2.04 0.20
C LEU A 245 24.25 -0.72 0.97
N ARG A 246 23.15 -0.16 1.49
CA ARG A 246 23.13 1.15 2.15
C ARG A 246 22.48 1.07 3.53
N ASP A 247 22.95 1.92 4.43
CA ASP A 247 22.42 2.04 5.78
C ASP A 247 21.08 2.73 5.81
N LEU A 248 20.21 2.30 6.74
CA LEU A 248 18.92 2.90 7.05
C LEU A 248 18.78 3.06 8.56
N GLU A 249 18.26 4.21 8.98
CA GLU A 249 17.92 4.51 10.38
C GLU A 249 16.42 4.83 10.50
N PRO A 250 15.79 4.64 11.67
CA PRO A 250 14.40 5.06 11.87
C PRO A 250 14.19 6.53 11.52
N GLY A 251 13.20 6.82 10.68
CA GLY A 251 12.91 8.13 10.12
C GLY A 251 13.50 8.37 8.73
N ASP A 252 14.36 7.49 8.22
CA ASP A 252 14.83 7.62 6.84
C ASP A 252 13.71 7.41 5.83
N VAL A 253 13.84 8.14 4.72
CA VAL A 253 12.93 8.09 3.58
C VAL A 253 13.67 7.54 2.37
N VAL A 254 13.06 6.58 1.69
CA VAL A 254 13.57 6.02 0.44
C VAL A 254 12.51 6.20 -0.64
N GLN A 255 12.77 7.07 -1.61
CA GLN A 255 11.96 7.12 -2.83
C GLN A 255 12.50 6.10 -3.83
N VAL A 256 11.61 5.25 -4.35
CA VAL A 256 11.94 4.23 -5.34
C VAL A 256 11.35 4.62 -6.71
N PRO A 257 12.16 5.18 -7.60
CA PRO A 257 11.72 5.45 -8.96
C PRO A 257 11.50 4.16 -9.76
N PRO A 258 10.66 4.19 -10.80
CA PRO A 258 10.53 3.07 -11.72
C PRO A 258 11.89 2.53 -12.20
N LEU A 259 11.96 1.23 -12.45
CA LEU A 259 13.13 0.51 -12.97
C LEU A 259 14.38 0.58 -12.07
N THR A 260 14.25 1.04 -10.83
CA THR A 260 15.36 1.03 -9.85
C THR A 260 15.34 -0.26 -9.06
N PRO A 261 16.37 -1.14 -9.21
CA PRO A 261 16.45 -2.36 -8.42
C PRO A 261 16.64 -2.07 -6.94
N HIS A 262 15.87 -2.74 -6.08
CA HIS A 262 15.94 -2.53 -4.64
C HIS A 262 15.50 -3.78 -3.85
N SER A 263 15.93 -3.86 -2.59
CA SER A 263 15.56 -4.92 -1.65
C SER A 263 15.77 -4.43 -0.22
N LEU A 264 14.68 -4.27 0.51
CA LEU A 264 14.75 -4.04 1.94
C LEU A 264 15.31 -5.28 2.64
N GLN A 265 16.21 -5.10 3.61
CA GLN A 265 16.85 -6.22 4.29
C GLN A 265 16.12 -6.56 5.58
N HIS A 266 16.42 -7.73 6.13
CA HIS A 266 15.85 -8.27 7.36
C HIS A 266 15.79 -7.25 8.50
N GLY A 267 14.79 -7.37 9.37
CA GLY A 267 14.64 -6.54 10.56
C GLY A 267 14.41 -5.04 10.33
N VAL A 268 14.12 -4.60 9.11
CA VAL A 268 13.81 -3.19 8.83
C VAL A 268 12.32 -3.05 8.50
N THR A 269 11.55 -2.42 9.38
CA THR A 269 10.12 -2.17 9.16
C THR A 269 9.91 -0.80 8.52
N VAL A 270 9.10 -0.76 7.47
CA VAL A 270 8.77 0.48 6.76
C VAL A 270 7.27 0.64 6.54
N VAL A 271 6.82 1.90 6.51
CA VAL A 271 5.54 2.28 5.90
C VAL A 271 5.80 2.62 4.45
N GLU A 272 5.04 2.02 3.55
CA GLU A 272 5.12 2.20 2.11
C GLU A 272 3.87 2.87 1.56
N PHE A 273 4.04 3.95 0.79
CA PHE A 273 3.03 4.48 -0.10
C PHE A 273 3.46 4.25 -1.54
N GLN A 274 2.54 3.76 -2.38
CA GLN A 274 2.83 3.48 -3.78
C GLN A 274 1.64 3.77 -4.69
N THR A 275 1.93 3.91 -5.99
CA THR A 275 0.90 3.87 -7.02
C THR A 275 0.17 2.52 -7.00
N PRO A 276 -1.10 2.43 -7.44
CA PRO A 276 -1.91 1.20 -7.38
C PRO A 276 -1.51 0.17 -8.45
N HIS A 277 -0.21 -0.05 -8.62
CA HIS A 277 0.37 -1.06 -9.51
C HIS A 277 0.92 -2.23 -8.69
N TYR A 278 0.78 -3.45 -9.22
CA TYR A 278 1.22 -4.68 -8.54
C TYR A 278 2.27 -5.45 -9.33
N GLU A 279 2.73 -4.90 -10.47
CA GLU A 279 3.75 -5.51 -11.32
C GLU A 279 5.14 -5.43 -10.67
N ARG A 280 5.98 -6.39 -10.97
CA ARG A 280 7.39 -6.41 -10.55
C ARG A 280 8.20 -7.35 -11.42
N TYR A 281 9.49 -7.08 -11.48
CA TYR A 281 10.53 -8.00 -11.94
C TYR A 281 11.31 -8.51 -10.73
N ILE A 282 11.28 -9.79 -10.45
CA ILE A 282 12.14 -10.42 -9.44
C ILE A 282 13.48 -10.71 -10.09
N LEU A 283 14.51 -9.97 -9.69
CA LEU A 283 15.86 -10.11 -10.22
C LEU A 283 16.62 -11.22 -9.51
N SER A 284 16.48 -11.34 -8.21
CA SER A 284 17.06 -12.41 -7.41
C SER A 284 16.40 -12.51 -6.02
N PHE A 285 16.58 -13.67 -5.39
CA PHE A 285 16.04 -13.90 -4.05
C PHE A 285 16.78 -15.03 -3.33
N GLY A 286 17.10 -14.83 -2.07
CA GLY A 286 17.79 -15.84 -1.24
C GLY A 286 16.93 -17.03 -0.81
N GLN A 287 15.64 -17.03 -1.13
CA GLN A 287 14.67 -18.04 -0.75
C GLN A 287 13.83 -18.51 -1.95
N LYS A 288 12.91 -19.44 -1.71
CA LYS A 288 11.97 -19.91 -2.72
C LYS A 288 10.93 -18.83 -3.05
N VAL A 289 10.81 -18.51 -4.34
CA VAL A 289 9.71 -17.66 -4.82
C VAL A 289 8.44 -18.50 -4.88
N LEU A 290 7.34 -17.99 -4.25
CA LEU A 290 6.07 -18.71 -4.15
C LEU A 290 5.06 -18.32 -5.25
N THR A 291 5.31 -17.20 -5.94
CA THR A 291 4.38 -16.63 -6.93
C THR A 291 4.69 -17.02 -8.36
N GLN A 292 5.89 -17.49 -8.63
CA GLN A 292 6.39 -17.88 -9.95
C GLN A 292 7.57 -18.86 -9.78
N ASP A 293 7.91 -19.59 -10.84
CA ASP A 293 8.93 -20.63 -10.87
C ASP A 293 10.26 -20.19 -11.52
N HIS A 294 10.39 -18.91 -11.82
CA HIS A 294 11.57 -18.30 -12.45
C HIS A 294 11.86 -16.93 -11.86
N TRP A 295 13.03 -16.37 -12.16
CA TRP A 295 13.38 -14.98 -11.95
C TRP A 295 13.32 -14.22 -13.26
N ASP A 296 12.96 -12.92 -13.19
CA ASP A 296 12.75 -12.08 -14.37
C ASP A 296 14.03 -11.34 -14.81
N THR A 297 15.19 -11.78 -14.30
CA THR A 297 16.47 -11.05 -14.45
C THR A 297 16.82 -10.78 -15.91
N GLU A 298 16.73 -11.80 -16.77
CA GLU A 298 17.12 -11.68 -18.18
C GLU A 298 16.22 -10.67 -18.91
N ASP A 299 14.91 -10.74 -18.68
CA ASP A 299 13.93 -9.84 -19.29
C ASP A 299 14.08 -8.40 -18.75
N ALA A 300 14.35 -8.25 -17.46
CA ALA A 300 14.48 -6.96 -16.80
C ALA A 300 15.75 -6.19 -17.17
N LEU A 301 16.87 -6.90 -17.44
CA LEU A 301 18.19 -6.27 -17.69
C LEU A 301 18.20 -5.27 -18.85
N SER A 302 17.27 -5.39 -19.81
CA SER A 302 17.15 -4.44 -20.92
C SER A 302 16.51 -3.11 -20.51
N SER A 303 15.82 -3.07 -19.36
CA SER A 303 14.95 -1.96 -18.95
C SER A 303 15.38 -1.31 -17.64
N ILE A 304 15.95 -2.09 -16.69
CA ILE A 304 16.31 -1.57 -15.37
C ILE A 304 17.42 -0.53 -15.40
N SER A 305 17.42 0.34 -14.40
CA SER A 305 18.47 1.33 -14.20
C SER A 305 19.75 0.70 -13.66
N PHE A 306 20.87 0.94 -14.31
CA PHE A 306 22.22 0.62 -13.82
C PHE A 306 22.89 1.81 -13.11
N ALA A 307 22.11 2.80 -12.69
CA ALA A 307 22.63 3.93 -11.92
C ALA A 307 23.22 3.44 -10.58
N THR A 308 24.36 4.01 -10.23
CA THR A 308 25.08 3.68 -8.98
C THR A 308 24.97 4.77 -7.93
N ASP A 309 24.44 5.93 -8.32
CA ASP A 309 24.40 7.14 -7.49
C ASP A 309 22.97 7.61 -7.16
N THR A 310 21.97 6.72 -7.29
CA THR A 310 20.60 7.09 -6.87
C THR A 310 20.61 7.42 -5.38
N PRO A 311 20.33 8.66 -4.97
CA PRO A 311 20.42 9.06 -3.58
C PRO A 311 19.31 8.37 -2.77
N LEU A 312 19.66 7.93 -1.56
CA LEU A 312 18.66 7.76 -0.52
C LEU A 312 18.24 9.16 -0.07
N THR A 313 16.96 9.39 0.07
CA THR A 313 16.43 10.73 0.31
C THR A 313 16.70 11.23 1.74
N GLY A 314 17.17 10.36 2.65
CA GLY A 314 17.50 10.71 4.02
C GLY A 314 16.29 11.18 4.84
N ASN A 315 16.56 11.83 5.96
CA ASN A 315 15.53 12.29 6.89
C ASN A 315 14.95 13.64 6.42
N LEU A 316 13.95 13.61 5.54
CA LEU A 316 13.22 14.80 5.07
C LEU A 316 12.08 15.13 6.04
N ASP A 317 11.89 16.41 6.35
CA ASP A 317 10.68 16.92 6.97
C ASP A 317 9.74 17.49 5.89
N ASP A 318 8.44 17.55 6.19
CA ASP A 318 7.33 18.01 5.34
C ASP A 318 7.08 17.10 4.12
N VAL A 319 7.41 17.52 2.90
CA VAL A 319 7.19 16.74 1.68
C VAL A 319 8.28 15.69 1.54
N ILE A 320 7.94 14.42 1.70
CA ILE A 320 8.88 13.30 1.62
C ILE A 320 8.84 12.57 0.28
N ALA A 321 7.77 12.75 -0.49
CA ALA A 321 7.68 12.34 -1.89
C ALA A 321 6.69 13.24 -2.63
N ASP A 322 7.01 13.52 -3.90
CA ASP A 322 6.17 14.31 -4.80
C ASP A 322 6.28 13.71 -6.21
N PHE A 323 5.35 12.79 -6.51
CA PHE A 323 5.23 12.12 -7.79
C PHE A 323 4.09 12.76 -8.61
N ASP A 324 4.04 12.50 -9.90
CA ASP A 324 2.96 13.02 -10.75
C ASP A 324 1.57 12.53 -10.29
N GLU A 325 1.49 11.33 -9.68
CA GLU A 325 0.24 10.69 -9.27
C GLU A 325 -0.16 11.04 -7.85
N PHE A 326 0.82 11.24 -6.95
CA PHE A 326 0.56 11.53 -5.54
C PHE A 326 1.75 12.16 -4.84
N SER A 327 1.47 12.85 -3.74
CA SER A 327 2.49 13.34 -2.82
C SER A 327 2.30 12.76 -1.42
N VAL A 328 3.41 12.64 -0.67
CA VAL A 328 3.41 12.19 0.72
C VAL A 328 4.11 13.22 1.59
N LYS A 329 3.48 13.55 2.71
CA LYS A 329 4.02 14.44 3.73
C LYS A 329 4.25 13.70 5.03
N ARG A 330 5.32 14.05 5.73
CA ARG A 330 5.57 13.64 7.10
C ARG A 330 5.42 14.86 8.00
N LEU A 331 4.45 14.85 8.88
CA LEU A 331 4.07 15.99 9.70
C LEU A 331 4.24 15.64 11.18
N ARG A 332 4.76 16.61 11.94
CA ARG A 332 4.88 16.54 13.39
C ARG A 332 3.95 17.58 13.99
N LEU A 333 3.08 17.17 14.89
CA LEU A 333 2.18 18.05 15.62
C LEU A 333 2.54 18.02 17.11
N LYS A 334 2.63 19.21 17.71
CA LYS A 334 2.72 19.39 19.16
C LYS A 334 1.32 19.43 19.77
N PRO A 335 1.21 19.24 21.10
CA PRO A 335 -0.07 19.40 21.78
C PRO A 335 -0.72 20.75 21.48
N GLY A 336 -1.99 20.73 21.05
CA GLY A 336 -2.78 21.89 20.67
C GLY A 336 -2.53 22.43 19.25
N GLU A 337 -1.61 21.85 18.49
CA GLU A 337 -1.43 22.22 17.07
C GLU A 337 -2.48 21.56 16.19
N SER A 338 -2.83 22.27 15.11
CA SER A 338 -3.74 21.78 14.08
C SER A 338 -3.25 22.16 12.69
N ILE A 339 -3.62 21.34 11.72
CA ILE A 339 -3.39 21.60 10.29
C ILE A 339 -4.70 21.40 9.53
N ASP A 340 -4.95 22.30 8.59
CA ASP A 340 -6.04 22.15 7.63
C ASP A 340 -5.47 21.62 6.33
N LEU A 341 -6.03 20.53 5.80
CA LEU A 341 -5.63 19.98 4.53
C LEU A 341 -6.42 20.67 3.42
N PRO A 342 -5.73 21.36 2.49
CA PRO A 342 -6.38 21.93 1.35
C PRO A 342 -6.82 20.87 0.35
N GLY A 343 -7.84 21.17 -0.43
CA GLY A 343 -8.16 20.44 -1.64
C GLY A 343 -9.47 19.68 -1.62
N GLN A 344 -9.88 19.31 -2.83
CA GLN A 344 -11.11 18.59 -3.13
C GLN A 344 -10.87 17.10 -3.40
N SER A 345 -9.64 16.61 -3.13
CA SER A 345 -9.26 15.20 -3.26
C SER A 345 -9.31 14.51 -1.90
N TYR A 346 -9.34 13.18 -1.92
CA TYR A 346 -9.17 12.41 -0.69
C TYR A 346 -7.77 12.56 -0.10
N ALA A 347 -7.62 12.11 1.15
CA ALA A 347 -6.31 11.91 1.74
C ALA A 347 -6.28 10.57 2.50
N ILE A 348 -5.09 9.98 2.62
CA ILE A 348 -4.84 8.83 3.49
C ILE A 348 -3.90 9.30 4.58
N VAL A 349 -4.32 9.17 5.83
CA VAL A 349 -3.51 9.50 7.00
C VAL A 349 -3.16 8.24 7.78
N MET A 350 -1.90 8.14 8.21
CA MET A 350 -1.46 7.12 9.16
C MET A 350 -0.79 7.80 10.35
N CYS A 351 -1.29 7.55 11.55
CA CYS A 351 -0.67 7.99 12.79
C CYS A 351 0.50 7.06 13.12
N ILE A 352 1.73 7.56 13.08
CA ILE A 352 2.93 6.77 13.38
C ILE A 352 3.20 6.73 14.88
N SER A 353 2.98 7.85 15.57
CA SER A 353 3.10 7.92 17.04
C SER A 353 2.19 9.00 17.59
N GLY A 354 1.77 8.82 18.85
CA GLY A 354 0.85 9.72 19.53
C GLY A 354 -0.61 9.45 19.16
N GLU A 355 -1.44 10.49 19.18
CA GLU A 355 -2.87 10.41 18.89
C GLU A 355 -3.31 11.64 18.11
N LEU A 356 -4.10 11.43 17.06
CA LEU A 356 -4.66 12.51 16.24
C LEU A 356 -6.17 12.59 16.43
N ARG A 357 -6.71 13.79 16.26
CA ARG A 357 -8.14 14.04 16.15
C ARG A 357 -8.46 14.66 14.80
N ILE A 358 -9.43 14.08 14.10
CA ILE A 358 -9.89 14.57 12.79
C ILE A 358 -11.41 14.72 12.90
N ALA A 359 -11.92 15.97 12.93
CA ALA A 359 -13.28 16.27 13.36
C ALA A 359 -13.53 15.61 14.74
N ASP A 360 -14.60 14.80 14.87
CA ASP A 360 -14.93 14.08 16.11
C ASP A 360 -14.28 12.68 16.22
N THR A 361 -13.39 12.34 15.26
CA THR A 361 -12.78 11.01 15.19
C THR A 361 -11.38 11.01 15.82
N CYS A 362 -11.16 10.14 16.80
CA CYS A 362 -9.83 9.84 17.35
C CYS A 362 -9.11 8.84 16.45
N VAL A 363 -7.86 9.14 16.08
CA VAL A 363 -6.97 8.29 15.28
C VAL A 363 -5.79 7.90 16.17
N PRO A 364 -5.81 6.69 16.75
CA PRO A 364 -4.74 6.24 17.62
C PRO A 364 -3.46 5.89 16.84
N GLU A 365 -2.38 5.70 17.58
CA GLU A 365 -1.11 5.22 17.05
C GLU A 365 -1.28 3.94 16.22
N SER A 366 -0.54 3.83 15.13
CA SER A 366 -0.57 2.74 14.15
C SER A 366 -1.88 2.58 13.36
N ALA A 367 -2.86 3.46 13.57
CA ALA A 367 -4.09 3.45 12.80
C ALA A 367 -3.98 4.28 11.51
N ALA A 368 -4.69 3.83 10.49
CA ALA A 368 -4.81 4.55 9.23
C ALA A 368 -6.27 4.85 8.89
N TYR A 369 -6.51 6.03 8.32
CA TYR A 369 -7.84 6.50 7.94
C TYR A 369 -7.83 7.05 6.51
N PHE A 370 -8.93 6.81 5.83
CA PHE A 370 -9.25 7.47 4.57
C PHE A 370 -10.08 8.72 4.88
N LEU A 371 -9.65 9.87 4.41
CA LEU A 371 -10.35 11.15 4.54
C LEU A 371 -11.03 11.47 3.22
N PRO A 372 -12.36 11.35 3.11
CA PRO A 372 -13.10 11.63 1.88
C PRO A 372 -12.89 13.06 1.38
N ALA A 373 -13.04 13.26 0.08
CA ALA A 373 -12.89 14.58 -0.57
C ALA A 373 -13.80 15.64 0.06
N GLU A 374 -15.03 15.28 0.41
CA GLU A 374 -16.03 16.19 1.02
C GLU A 374 -15.95 16.27 2.54
N SER A 375 -14.97 15.60 3.19
CA SER A 375 -14.85 15.63 4.64
C SER A 375 -14.21 16.91 5.16
N ASN A 376 -14.47 17.23 6.44
CA ASN A 376 -13.63 18.16 7.18
C ASN A 376 -12.25 17.50 7.42
N LYS A 377 -11.19 18.15 6.98
CA LYS A 377 -9.83 17.63 7.01
C LYS A 377 -8.92 18.44 7.94
N THR A 378 -9.45 19.02 9.00
CA THR A 378 -8.65 19.60 10.08
C THR A 378 -8.12 18.47 10.95
N ILE A 379 -6.80 18.27 10.96
CA ILE A 379 -6.10 17.31 11.82
C ILE A 379 -5.53 18.06 13.01
N GLN A 380 -5.82 17.59 14.21
CA GLN A 380 -5.36 18.16 15.48
C GLN A 380 -4.65 17.10 16.31
N SER A 381 -3.81 17.53 17.23
CA SER A 381 -3.23 16.63 18.22
C SER A 381 -3.19 17.26 19.61
N ASP A 382 -3.53 16.45 20.61
CA ASP A 382 -3.42 16.79 22.04
C ASP A 382 -2.11 16.24 22.65
N THR A 383 -1.31 15.52 21.85
CA THR A 383 -0.02 14.93 22.22
C THR A 383 1.08 15.35 21.23
N ASN A 384 2.34 14.96 21.49
CA ASN A 384 3.34 15.00 20.43
C ASN A 384 3.06 13.85 19.45
N SER A 385 2.71 14.17 18.23
CA SER A 385 2.32 13.17 17.24
C SER A 385 3.12 13.28 15.96
N LEU A 386 3.37 12.13 15.36
CA LEU A 386 3.97 11.98 14.03
C LEU A 386 2.95 11.31 13.12
N LEU A 387 2.69 11.89 11.97
CA LEU A 387 1.79 11.31 10.97
C LEU A 387 2.42 11.33 9.57
N LEU A 388 1.98 10.38 8.77
CA LEU A 388 2.20 10.34 7.33
C LEU A 388 0.87 10.63 6.63
N LEU A 389 0.92 11.48 5.63
CA LEU A 389 -0.24 11.94 4.89
C LEU A 389 0.03 11.81 3.40
N ALA A 390 -0.76 11.00 2.70
CA ALA A 390 -0.72 10.86 1.26
C ALA A 390 -1.95 11.52 0.61
N VAL A 391 -1.73 12.26 -0.46
CA VAL A 391 -2.79 12.90 -1.27
C VAL A 391 -2.53 12.66 -2.74
N PRO A 392 -3.55 12.41 -3.59
CA PRO A 392 -3.38 12.37 -5.04
C PRO A 392 -3.10 13.78 -5.57
N ASN A 393 -2.30 13.87 -6.64
CA ASN A 393 -1.97 15.12 -7.35
C ASN A 393 -2.94 15.40 -8.49
#